data_fb4891a803b6a41464caa907390ccdf9
#
_entry.id   fb4891a803b6a41464caa907390ccdf9
#
_cell.length_a   1.000
_cell.length_b   1.000
_cell.length_c   1.000
_cell.angle_alpha   90.00
_cell.angle_beta   90.00
_cell.angle_gamma   90.00
#
_symmetry.space_group_name_H-M   'P 1'
#
loop_
_entity.id
_entity.type
_entity.pdbx_description
1 polymer ?
#
loop_
_entity_poly.entity_id
_entity_poly.type
_entity_poly.pdbx_seq_one_letter_code
_entity_poly.pdbx_strand_id
1 'polypeptide(L)'
;MRVPVFILFMAMTMGLYAQKYKVGTTTALWKVPASTDFSQARSVGVEYVEVAFNQCYRGVPADEVVPRIRDMKAKIDSAGIKVWSIHLPFSRTLDISVLDEKKRKENVDFMAEMIGQCAQFQPKCLVLHPSSEPIADSIRAQRITNASRSIAYLKKYADQIGAQLCIENLPRTCLGNTPEELLEIIKDTPGVKVCFDTNHYLSLIH
;
A
#
# COMPACT_ATOMS: atom_id res chain seq x y z
N MET A 1 44.19 42.22 12.12
CA MET A 1 43.83 40.83 11.80
C MET A 1 42.29 40.74 11.62
N ARG A 2 41.86 40.66 10.39
CA ARG A 2 40.45 40.56 10.02
C ARG A 2 40.28 39.19 9.36
N VAL A 3 39.60 38.23 10.06
CA VAL A 3 39.19 36.90 9.55
C VAL A 3 37.95 36.53 10.30
N PRO A 4 37.00 35.85 9.75
CA PRO A 4 36.39 35.95 8.41
C PRO A 4 34.85 35.92 8.49
N VAL A 5 34.23 36.85 7.86
CA VAL A 5 32.77 36.85 7.62
C VAL A 5 32.37 35.72 6.64
N PHE A 6 33.33 35.15 5.92
CA PHE A 6 33.06 34.11 4.91
C PHE A 6 32.66 32.76 5.46
N ILE A 7 33.08 32.39 6.67
CA ILE A 7 32.72 31.07 7.27
C ILE A 7 31.27 31.07 7.76
N LEU A 8 30.74 32.22 8.16
CA LEU A 8 29.36 32.31 8.63
C LEU A 8 28.34 32.22 7.50
N PHE A 9 28.68 32.63 6.29
CA PHE A 9 27.79 32.52 5.11
C PHE A 9 27.75 31.12 4.53
N MET A 10 28.79 30.33 4.64
CA MET A 10 28.83 28.96 4.16
C MET A 10 28.04 27.99 5.08
N ALA A 11 27.91 28.31 6.36
CA ALA A 11 27.06 27.57 7.31
C ALA A 11 25.56 27.85 7.14
N MET A 12 25.18 29.01 6.57
CA MET A 12 23.79 29.37 6.30
C MET A 12 23.24 28.77 4.98
N THR A 13 24.09 28.38 4.06
CA THR A 13 23.64 27.76 2.78
C THR A 13 23.58 26.24 2.84
N MET A 14 24.06 25.61 3.91
CA MET A 14 23.75 24.19 4.23
C MET A 14 22.39 24.06 4.96
N GLY A 15 21.58 25.13 4.91
CA GLY A 15 20.23 25.13 5.43
C GLY A 15 19.35 24.19 4.66
N LEU A 16 19.13 23.01 5.26
CA LEU A 16 17.82 22.42 5.32
C LEU A 16 17.17 22.01 3.99
N TYR A 17 17.82 21.18 3.22
CA TYR A 17 17.06 20.19 2.47
C TYR A 17 16.60 19.06 3.43
N ALA A 18 15.92 19.43 4.50
CA ALA A 18 15.10 18.49 5.23
C ALA A 18 14.05 18.04 4.23
N GLN A 19 14.18 16.80 3.75
CA GLN A 19 13.17 16.20 2.90
C GLN A 19 11.85 16.27 3.67
N LYS A 20 10.94 17.13 3.20
CA LYS A 20 9.65 17.32 3.87
C LYS A 20 8.82 16.07 3.62
N TYR A 21 8.80 15.18 4.59
CA TYR A 21 7.95 13.99 4.51
C TYR A 21 6.49 14.41 4.39
N LYS A 22 5.75 13.72 3.55
CA LYS A 22 4.30 13.86 3.47
C LYS A 22 3.68 13.03 4.57
N VAL A 23 2.83 13.66 5.36
CA VAL A 23 2.13 13.01 6.47
C VAL A 23 0.70 12.72 6.02
N GLY A 24 0.28 11.49 6.26
CA GLY A 24 -1.06 11.00 5.94
C GLY A 24 -1.68 10.24 7.10
N THR A 25 -2.92 9.85 6.91
CA THR A 25 -3.66 8.93 7.78
C THR A 25 -4.20 7.77 6.95
N THR A 26 -4.87 6.80 7.58
CA THR A 26 -5.56 5.71 6.89
C THR A 26 -7.05 5.70 7.23
N THR A 27 -7.89 5.34 6.27
CA THR A 27 -9.33 5.15 6.52
C THR A 27 -9.60 4.00 7.47
N ALA A 28 -8.65 3.07 7.66
CA ALA A 28 -8.77 1.95 8.59
C ALA A 28 -8.94 2.37 10.07
N LEU A 29 -8.60 3.61 10.42
CA LEU A 29 -8.84 4.18 11.75
C LEU A 29 -10.33 4.30 12.09
N TRP A 30 -11.17 4.41 11.08
CA TRP A 30 -12.61 4.59 11.25
C TRP A 30 -13.36 3.33 10.80
N LYS A 31 -14.30 2.89 11.62
CA LYS A 31 -15.14 1.74 11.27
C LYS A 31 -15.99 2.00 10.01
N VAL A 32 -16.54 3.22 9.93
CA VAL A 32 -17.26 3.75 8.77
C VAL A 32 -16.81 5.21 8.61
N PRO A 33 -15.93 5.52 7.65
CA PRO A 33 -15.45 6.88 7.45
C PRO A 33 -16.57 7.86 7.12
N ALA A 34 -16.65 8.97 7.86
CA ALA A 34 -17.60 10.06 7.64
C ALA A 34 -16.88 11.31 7.11
N SER A 35 -17.60 12.23 6.47
CA SER A 35 -17.04 13.50 6.00
C SER A 35 -16.41 14.32 7.13
N THR A 36 -16.97 14.25 8.34
CA THR A 36 -16.45 14.92 9.53
C THR A 36 -15.07 14.41 9.93
N ASP A 37 -14.78 13.10 9.76
CA ASP A 37 -13.49 12.50 10.09
C ASP A 37 -12.38 13.08 9.19
N PHE A 38 -12.65 13.18 7.90
CA PHE A 38 -11.72 13.77 6.93
C PHE A 38 -11.53 15.27 7.17
N SER A 39 -12.60 16.01 7.46
CA SER A 39 -12.52 17.44 7.78
C SER A 39 -11.70 17.69 9.05
N GLN A 40 -11.87 16.86 10.07
CA GLN A 40 -11.09 16.94 11.29
C GLN A 40 -9.61 16.60 11.04
N ALA A 41 -9.32 15.53 10.29
CA ALA A 41 -7.95 15.20 9.90
C ALA A 41 -7.30 16.36 9.13
N ARG A 42 -8.03 16.98 8.20
CA ARG A 42 -7.53 18.14 7.43
C ARG A 42 -7.24 19.34 8.33
N SER A 43 -8.08 19.62 9.31
CA SER A 43 -7.92 20.77 10.22
C SER A 43 -6.66 20.71 11.07
N VAL A 44 -6.12 19.51 11.32
CA VAL A 44 -4.85 19.29 12.04
C VAL A 44 -3.65 19.09 11.10
N GLY A 45 -3.80 19.39 9.82
CA GLY A 45 -2.70 19.41 8.85
C GLY A 45 -2.47 18.12 8.07
N VAL A 46 -3.34 17.12 8.16
CA VAL A 46 -3.27 15.90 7.34
C VAL A 46 -3.63 16.25 5.89
N GLU A 47 -2.72 15.97 4.96
CA GLU A 47 -2.90 16.27 3.54
C GLU A 47 -3.19 15.03 2.70
N TYR A 48 -2.85 13.86 3.20
CA TYR A 48 -2.92 12.60 2.45
C TYR A 48 -3.66 11.53 3.24
N VAL A 49 -4.29 10.61 2.49
CA VAL A 49 -4.94 9.44 3.08
C VAL A 49 -4.58 8.18 2.30
N GLU A 50 -4.42 7.08 3.03
CA GLU A 50 -4.49 5.74 2.50
C GLU A 50 -5.92 5.22 2.63
N VAL A 51 -6.48 4.69 1.54
CA VAL A 51 -7.80 4.05 1.56
C VAL A 51 -7.63 2.55 1.84
N ALA A 52 -8.17 2.06 2.94
CA ALA A 52 -8.31 0.63 3.22
C ALA A 52 -9.45 0.06 2.34
N PHE A 53 -9.11 -0.50 1.19
CA PHE A 53 -10.09 -0.86 0.16
C PHE A 53 -11.08 -1.94 0.61
N ASN A 54 -10.73 -2.73 1.63
CA ASN A 54 -11.66 -3.65 2.29
C ASN A 54 -12.97 -2.98 2.73
N GLN A 55 -12.94 -1.69 3.07
CA GLN A 55 -14.12 -0.92 3.48
C GLN A 55 -15.07 -0.62 2.32
N CYS A 56 -14.60 -0.71 1.08
CA CYS A 56 -15.40 -0.44 -0.10
C CYS A 56 -16.18 -1.66 -0.60
N TYR A 57 -15.68 -2.88 -0.36
CA TYR A 57 -16.29 -4.08 -0.95
C TYR A 57 -16.69 -5.17 0.07
N ARG A 58 -16.01 -5.27 1.23
CA ARG A 58 -16.27 -6.38 2.16
C ARG A 58 -17.66 -6.28 2.79
N GLY A 59 -18.49 -7.30 2.58
CA GLY A 59 -19.87 -7.34 3.07
C GLY A 59 -20.79 -6.34 2.37
N VAL A 60 -20.41 -5.90 1.19
CA VAL A 60 -21.17 -4.98 0.34
C VAL A 60 -21.72 -5.77 -0.85
N PRO A 61 -22.99 -5.67 -1.22
CA PRO A 61 -23.53 -6.22 -2.46
C PRO A 61 -22.73 -5.70 -3.68
N ALA A 62 -22.59 -6.55 -4.70
CA ALA A 62 -21.74 -6.23 -5.85
C ALA A 62 -22.14 -4.94 -6.58
N ASP A 63 -23.43 -4.68 -6.67
CA ASP A 63 -24.01 -3.47 -7.29
C ASP A 63 -23.81 -2.21 -6.44
N GLU A 64 -23.53 -2.33 -5.15
CA GLU A 64 -23.24 -1.23 -4.24
C GLU A 64 -21.76 -0.88 -4.11
N VAL A 65 -20.83 -1.72 -4.61
CA VAL A 65 -19.39 -1.49 -4.49
C VAL A 65 -18.98 -0.18 -5.16
N VAL A 66 -19.37 0.02 -6.41
CA VAL A 66 -19.04 1.26 -7.16
C VAL A 66 -19.66 2.51 -6.53
N PRO A 67 -20.95 2.52 -6.15
CA PRO A 67 -21.52 3.61 -5.36
C PRO A 67 -20.73 3.93 -4.09
N ARG A 68 -20.29 2.92 -3.32
CA ARG A 68 -19.52 3.11 -2.10
C ARG A 68 -18.13 3.69 -2.35
N ILE A 69 -17.46 3.27 -3.42
CA ILE A 69 -16.19 3.87 -3.85
C ILE A 69 -16.38 5.36 -4.15
N ARG A 70 -17.42 5.72 -4.89
CA ARG A 70 -17.74 7.12 -5.22
C ARG A 70 -18.06 7.96 -3.99
N ASP A 71 -18.84 7.41 -3.05
CA ASP A 71 -19.15 8.08 -1.79
C ASP A 71 -17.88 8.34 -0.96
N MET A 72 -17.02 7.33 -0.81
CA MET A 72 -15.73 7.47 -0.12
C MET A 72 -14.87 8.55 -0.79
N LYS A 73 -14.76 8.52 -2.11
CA LYS A 73 -14.00 9.52 -2.88
C LYS A 73 -14.54 10.92 -2.67
N ALA A 74 -15.86 11.09 -2.73
CA ALA A 74 -16.50 12.39 -2.54
C ALA A 74 -16.25 12.96 -1.13
N LYS A 75 -16.29 12.12 -0.09
CA LYS A 75 -15.98 12.52 1.29
C LYS A 75 -14.53 13.00 1.43
N ILE A 76 -13.57 12.27 0.83
CA ILE A 76 -12.15 12.63 0.84
C ILE A 76 -11.93 13.96 0.12
N ASP A 77 -12.50 14.10 -1.09
CA ASP A 77 -12.36 15.32 -1.92
C ASP A 77 -12.96 16.54 -1.24
N SER A 78 -14.13 16.40 -0.61
CA SER A 78 -14.79 17.51 0.09
C SER A 78 -13.96 18.09 1.23
N ALA A 79 -13.10 17.28 1.83
CA ALA A 79 -12.15 17.72 2.86
C ALA A 79 -10.85 18.31 2.31
N GLY A 80 -10.63 18.27 0.99
CA GLY A 80 -9.38 18.70 0.36
C GLY A 80 -8.18 17.80 0.68
N ILE A 81 -8.43 16.54 1.03
CA ILE A 81 -7.39 15.52 1.24
C ILE A 81 -7.14 14.77 -0.07
N LYS A 82 -5.90 14.36 -0.30
CA LYS A 82 -5.50 13.60 -1.49
C LYS A 82 -5.31 12.13 -1.14
N VAL A 83 -5.80 11.24 -1.98
CA VAL A 83 -5.48 9.81 -1.86
C VAL A 83 -4.04 9.61 -2.29
N TRP A 84 -3.19 9.17 -1.36
CA TRP A 84 -1.79 8.82 -1.63
C TRP A 84 -1.67 7.36 -2.01
N SER A 85 -2.20 6.48 -1.17
CA SER A 85 -2.16 5.05 -1.39
C SER A 85 -3.52 4.39 -1.20
N ILE A 86 -3.66 3.23 -1.79
CA ILE A 86 -4.76 2.31 -1.51
C ILE A 86 -4.16 1.02 -1.02
N HIS A 87 -4.54 0.61 0.19
CA HIS A 87 -4.28 -0.72 0.68
C HIS A 87 -5.25 -1.69 0.01
N LEU A 88 -4.73 -2.51 -0.89
CA LEU A 88 -5.52 -3.47 -1.66
C LEU A 88 -6.20 -4.51 -0.74
N PRO A 89 -7.23 -5.20 -1.22
CA PRO A 89 -7.90 -6.23 -0.46
C PRO A 89 -6.96 -7.28 0.11
N PHE A 90 -7.15 -7.64 1.37
CA PHE A 90 -6.43 -8.73 2.01
C PHE A 90 -7.32 -9.53 2.95
N SER A 91 -7.10 -10.83 3.00
CA SER A 91 -7.72 -11.75 3.97
C SER A 91 -6.99 -13.08 3.94
N ARG A 92 -7.30 -13.96 4.90
CA ARG A 92 -6.73 -15.34 4.91
C ARG A 92 -7.08 -16.16 3.68
N THR A 93 -8.20 -15.86 3.03
CA THR A 93 -8.67 -16.59 1.84
C THR A 93 -8.25 -15.90 0.53
N LEU A 94 -7.81 -14.66 0.58
CA LEU A 94 -7.36 -13.89 -0.56
C LEU A 94 -5.83 -13.82 -0.58
N ASP A 95 -5.21 -14.87 -1.05
CA ASP A 95 -3.76 -15.06 -1.06
C ASP A 95 -3.28 -15.38 -2.48
N ILE A 96 -2.42 -14.52 -3.00
CA ILE A 96 -1.89 -14.57 -4.37
C ILE A 96 -0.72 -15.55 -4.54
N SER A 97 -0.28 -16.20 -3.46
CA SER A 97 0.86 -17.09 -3.45
C SER A 97 0.49 -18.58 -3.29
N VAL A 98 -0.79 -18.90 -3.10
CA VAL A 98 -1.24 -20.29 -2.85
C VAL A 98 -0.77 -21.27 -3.93
N LEU A 99 -0.53 -22.54 -3.52
CA LEU A 99 -0.03 -23.58 -4.43
C LEU A 99 -1.12 -24.12 -5.35
N ASP A 100 -2.38 -24.12 -4.93
CA ASP A 100 -3.50 -24.44 -5.80
C ASP A 100 -3.60 -23.37 -6.91
N GLU A 101 -3.23 -23.77 -8.12
CA GLU A 101 -3.16 -22.89 -9.27
C GLU A 101 -4.53 -22.30 -9.67
N LYS A 102 -5.61 -23.08 -9.52
CA LYS A 102 -6.95 -22.58 -9.79
C LYS A 102 -7.32 -21.48 -8.79
N LYS A 103 -7.11 -21.76 -7.49
CA LYS A 103 -7.40 -20.79 -6.43
C LYS A 103 -6.50 -19.55 -6.53
N ARG A 104 -5.22 -19.73 -6.86
CA ARG A 104 -4.32 -18.63 -7.08
C ARG A 104 -4.81 -17.72 -8.22
N LYS A 105 -5.20 -18.33 -9.35
CA LYS A 105 -5.73 -17.57 -10.48
C LYS A 105 -7.00 -16.81 -10.12
N GLU A 106 -7.95 -17.43 -9.43
CA GLU A 106 -9.16 -16.74 -8.95
C GLU A 106 -8.83 -15.53 -8.06
N ASN A 107 -7.89 -15.68 -7.12
CA ASN A 107 -7.47 -14.60 -6.23
C ASN A 107 -6.77 -13.46 -7.00
N VAL A 108 -5.95 -13.80 -7.97
CA VAL A 108 -5.21 -12.83 -8.80
C VAL A 108 -6.15 -12.09 -9.75
N ASP A 109 -7.09 -12.78 -10.38
CA ASP A 109 -8.09 -12.16 -11.26
C ASP A 109 -8.99 -11.20 -10.45
N PHE A 110 -9.44 -11.61 -9.26
CA PHE A 110 -10.16 -10.72 -8.35
C PHE A 110 -9.33 -9.49 -7.97
N MET A 111 -8.05 -9.68 -7.63
CA MET A 111 -7.18 -8.56 -7.29
C MET A 111 -7.00 -7.59 -8.48
N ALA A 112 -6.88 -8.11 -9.69
CA ALA A 112 -6.78 -7.30 -10.91
C ALA A 112 -8.04 -6.45 -11.13
N GLU A 113 -9.22 -7.03 -10.90
CA GLU A 113 -10.49 -6.29 -10.93
C GLU A 113 -10.50 -5.16 -9.89
N MET A 114 -10.12 -5.46 -8.64
CA MET A 114 -10.08 -4.46 -7.57
C MET A 114 -9.08 -3.34 -7.88
N ILE A 115 -7.93 -3.64 -8.48
CA ILE A 115 -6.99 -2.62 -8.97
C ILE A 115 -7.67 -1.70 -9.99
N GLY A 116 -8.43 -2.25 -10.93
CA GLY A 116 -9.21 -1.46 -11.88
C GLY A 116 -10.18 -0.49 -11.20
N GLN A 117 -10.88 -0.94 -10.15
CA GLN A 117 -11.78 -0.09 -9.37
C GLN A 117 -11.03 1.02 -8.61
N CYS A 118 -9.77 0.80 -8.22
CA CYS A 118 -8.94 1.81 -7.55
C CYS A 118 -8.67 3.04 -8.42
N ALA A 119 -8.79 2.95 -9.75
CA ALA A 119 -8.58 4.07 -10.68
C ALA A 119 -9.43 5.30 -10.32
N GLN A 120 -10.62 5.10 -9.75
CA GLN A 120 -11.52 6.18 -9.35
C GLN A 120 -10.91 7.11 -8.29
N PHE A 121 -9.98 6.61 -7.48
CA PHE A 121 -9.28 7.38 -6.44
C PHE A 121 -8.03 8.12 -6.97
N GLN A 122 -7.54 7.78 -8.16
CA GLN A 122 -6.29 8.30 -8.74
C GLN A 122 -5.09 8.17 -7.77
N PRO A 123 -4.84 6.99 -7.19
CA PRO A 123 -3.80 6.82 -6.18
C PRO A 123 -2.41 6.95 -6.79
N LYS A 124 -1.43 7.34 -5.95
CA LYS A 124 -0.01 7.27 -6.33
C LYS A 124 0.56 5.87 -6.15
N CYS A 125 0.09 5.15 -5.13
CA CYS A 125 0.57 3.83 -4.76
C CYS A 125 -0.59 2.86 -4.51
N LEU A 126 -0.34 1.59 -4.81
CA LEU A 126 -1.17 0.45 -4.39
C LEU A 126 -0.33 -0.42 -3.48
N VAL A 127 -0.81 -0.71 -2.27
CA VAL A 127 -0.13 -1.57 -1.30
C VAL A 127 -0.73 -2.97 -1.39
N LEU A 128 0.12 -3.97 -1.62
CA LEU A 128 -0.28 -5.36 -1.83
C LEU A 128 0.47 -6.28 -0.86
N HIS A 129 -0.26 -7.15 -0.18
CA HIS A 129 0.29 -8.26 0.58
C HIS A 129 0.78 -9.37 -0.37
N PRO A 130 2.04 -9.85 -0.27
CA PRO A 130 2.53 -10.94 -1.09
C PRO A 130 1.91 -12.30 -0.73
N SER A 131 1.35 -12.42 0.48
CA SER A 131 0.72 -13.66 0.98
C SER A 131 -0.21 -13.41 2.16
N SER A 132 -0.80 -14.49 2.66
CA SER A 132 -1.38 -14.58 4.01
C SER A 132 -0.80 -15.77 4.76
N GLU A 133 -1.00 -15.84 6.08
CA GLU A 133 -0.48 -16.90 6.95
C GLU A 133 -1.52 -17.96 7.33
N PRO A 134 -1.10 -19.13 7.82
CA PRO A 134 0.31 -19.54 8.03
C PRO A 134 0.96 -20.09 6.77
N ILE A 135 2.30 -19.96 6.67
CA ILE A 135 3.10 -20.56 5.60
C ILE A 135 4.16 -21.46 6.22
N ALA A 136 4.15 -22.74 5.90
CA ALA A 136 5.15 -23.71 6.34
C ALA A 136 6.45 -23.55 5.52
N ASP A 137 7.60 -23.75 6.15
CA ASP A 137 8.90 -23.62 5.50
C ASP A 137 9.08 -24.59 4.33
N SER A 138 8.50 -25.79 4.43
CA SER A 138 8.60 -26.84 3.39
C SER A 138 8.00 -26.42 2.03
N ILE A 139 7.10 -25.45 2.01
CA ILE A 139 6.45 -24.96 0.78
C ILE A 139 6.84 -23.51 0.46
N ARG A 140 7.66 -22.88 1.30
CA ARG A 140 7.94 -21.45 1.25
C ARG A 140 8.52 -21.01 -0.09
N ALA A 141 9.52 -21.74 -0.60
CA ALA A 141 10.14 -21.42 -1.90
C ALA A 141 9.13 -21.45 -3.07
N GLN A 142 8.21 -22.42 -3.08
CA GLN A 142 7.17 -22.51 -4.10
C GLN A 142 6.17 -21.33 -3.98
N ARG A 143 5.86 -20.95 -2.73
CA ARG A 143 4.98 -19.80 -2.45
C ARG A 143 5.61 -18.49 -2.89
N ILE A 144 6.93 -18.29 -2.69
CA ILE A 144 7.68 -17.13 -3.20
C ILE A 144 7.58 -17.07 -4.72
N THR A 145 7.83 -18.17 -5.41
CA THR A 145 7.72 -18.25 -6.87
C THR A 145 6.32 -17.84 -7.35
N ASN A 146 5.27 -18.35 -6.69
CA ASN A 146 3.89 -18.02 -7.04
C ASN A 146 3.56 -16.54 -6.76
N ALA A 147 4.03 -15.99 -5.63
CA ALA A 147 3.87 -14.57 -5.33
C ALA A 147 4.51 -13.69 -6.41
N SER A 148 5.77 -13.97 -6.80
CA SER A 148 6.48 -13.24 -7.86
C SER A 148 5.70 -13.26 -9.19
N ARG A 149 5.22 -14.43 -9.62
CA ARG A 149 4.40 -14.56 -10.84
C ARG A 149 3.11 -13.75 -10.77
N SER A 150 2.43 -13.80 -9.63
CA SER A 150 1.19 -13.06 -9.41
C SER A 150 1.42 -11.55 -9.38
N ILE A 151 2.48 -11.09 -8.73
CA ILE A 151 2.88 -9.67 -8.67
C ILE A 151 3.22 -9.16 -10.08
N ALA A 152 3.98 -9.91 -10.88
CA ALA A 152 4.30 -9.55 -12.26
C ALA A 152 3.03 -9.39 -13.13
N TYR A 153 2.03 -10.22 -12.89
CA TYR A 153 0.74 -10.09 -13.57
C TYR A 153 -0.01 -8.84 -13.10
N LEU A 154 -0.15 -8.63 -11.79
CA LEU A 154 -0.89 -7.51 -11.20
C LEU A 154 -0.23 -6.15 -11.48
N LYS A 155 1.10 -6.12 -11.63
CA LYS A 155 1.84 -4.90 -12.01
C LYS A 155 1.29 -4.28 -13.28
N LYS A 156 0.89 -5.09 -14.27
CA LYS A 156 0.32 -4.59 -15.54
C LYS A 156 -0.95 -3.78 -15.32
N TYR A 157 -1.80 -4.20 -14.38
CA TYR A 157 -3.03 -3.50 -14.06
C TYR A 157 -2.77 -2.21 -13.25
N ALA A 158 -1.79 -2.24 -12.35
CA ALA A 158 -1.35 -1.04 -11.65
C ALA A 158 -0.81 0.02 -12.63
N ASP A 159 -0.04 -0.40 -13.64
CA ASP A 159 0.48 0.49 -14.68
C ASP A 159 -0.64 1.09 -15.54
N GLN A 160 -1.67 0.33 -15.87
CA GLN A 160 -2.82 0.82 -16.64
C GLN A 160 -3.55 1.98 -15.96
N ILE A 161 -3.59 1.99 -14.63
CA ILE A 161 -4.20 3.09 -13.85
C ILE A 161 -3.19 4.16 -13.42
N GLY A 162 -1.93 4.04 -13.83
CA GLY A 162 -0.86 5.00 -13.51
C GLY A 162 -0.41 4.98 -12.05
N ALA A 163 -0.63 3.87 -11.32
CA ALA A 163 -0.28 3.74 -9.92
C ALA A 163 0.98 2.87 -9.72
N GLN A 164 1.81 3.24 -8.74
CA GLN A 164 2.96 2.46 -8.32
C GLN A 164 2.52 1.24 -7.50
N LEU A 165 2.81 0.02 -7.95
CA LEU A 165 2.60 -1.18 -7.13
C LEU A 165 3.72 -1.30 -6.09
N CYS A 166 3.34 -1.43 -4.82
CA CYS A 166 4.22 -1.58 -3.68
C CYS A 166 3.89 -2.86 -2.92
N ILE A 167 4.89 -3.67 -2.62
CA ILE A 167 4.74 -4.90 -1.85
C ILE A 167 5.10 -4.61 -0.41
N GLU A 168 4.21 -4.99 0.50
CA GLU A 168 4.38 -4.74 1.93
C GLU A 168 5.18 -5.86 2.61
N ASN A 169 6.11 -5.46 3.51
CA ASN A 169 6.72 -6.41 4.42
C ASN A 169 5.69 -6.89 5.44
N LEU A 170 5.59 -8.20 5.62
CA LEU A 170 4.60 -8.81 6.51
C LEU A 170 5.26 -9.48 7.71
N PRO A 171 4.54 -9.64 8.82
CA PRO A 171 5.09 -10.23 10.03
C PRO A 171 5.04 -11.78 10.01
N ARG A 172 5.63 -12.39 11.04
CA ARG A 172 5.52 -13.82 11.41
C ARG A 172 5.87 -14.77 10.27
N THR A 173 4.95 -15.63 9.86
CA THR A 173 5.15 -16.66 8.82
C THR A 173 4.73 -16.24 7.43
N CYS A 174 4.25 -15.00 7.26
CA CYS A 174 3.94 -14.47 5.93
C CYS A 174 5.19 -14.38 5.06
N LEU A 175 5.01 -14.32 3.73
CA LEU A 175 6.10 -14.01 2.82
C LEU A 175 6.49 -12.52 2.94
N GLY A 176 7.76 -12.23 2.69
CA GLY A 176 8.30 -10.88 2.82
C GLY A 176 8.51 -10.45 4.27
N ASN A 177 8.67 -11.40 5.19
CA ASN A 177 8.97 -11.13 6.59
C ASN A 177 10.45 -10.78 6.85
N THR A 178 11.32 -10.97 5.86
CA THR A 178 12.70 -10.45 5.87
C THR A 178 12.96 -9.59 4.64
N PRO A 179 13.95 -8.66 4.72
CA PRO A 179 14.33 -7.82 3.57
C PRO A 179 14.78 -8.66 2.37
N GLU A 180 15.58 -9.72 2.61
CA GLU A 180 16.11 -10.59 1.58
C GLU A 180 14.98 -11.32 0.82
N GLU A 181 14.01 -11.84 1.55
CA GLU A 181 12.87 -12.53 0.95
C GLU A 181 11.98 -11.56 0.18
N LEU A 182 11.75 -10.36 0.70
CA LEU A 182 10.98 -9.33 0.02
C LEU A 182 11.64 -8.92 -1.31
N LEU A 183 12.97 -8.75 -1.30
CA LEU A 183 13.75 -8.48 -2.52
C LEU A 183 13.70 -9.66 -3.50
N GLU A 184 13.76 -10.90 -3.01
CA GLU A 184 13.61 -12.10 -3.84
C GLU A 184 12.26 -12.16 -4.54
N ILE A 185 11.18 -11.79 -3.83
CA ILE A 185 9.82 -11.77 -4.40
C ILE A 185 9.69 -10.78 -5.55
N ILE A 186 10.34 -9.62 -5.47
CA ILE A 186 10.15 -8.54 -6.45
C ILE A 186 11.25 -8.42 -7.51
N LYS A 187 12.36 -9.16 -7.39
CA LYS A 187 13.56 -9.01 -8.23
C LYS A 187 13.29 -9.05 -9.74
N ASP A 188 12.36 -9.92 -10.16
CA ASP A 188 12.05 -10.16 -11.58
C ASP A 188 10.92 -9.26 -12.11
N THR A 189 10.44 -8.31 -11.28
CA THR A 189 9.37 -7.37 -11.68
C THR A 189 9.85 -5.93 -11.57
N PRO A 190 10.57 -5.41 -12.58
CA PRO A 190 11.07 -4.04 -12.56
C PRO A 190 9.98 -3.01 -12.31
N GLY A 191 10.30 -2.01 -11.49
CA GLY A 191 9.37 -0.92 -11.18
C GLY A 191 8.41 -1.22 -10.03
N VAL A 192 8.33 -2.44 -9.49
CA VAL A 192 7.68 -2.69 -8.20
C VAL A 192 8.52 -2.07 -7.09
N LYS A 193 7.86 -1.52 -6.05
CA LYS A 193 8.50 -0.90 -4.89
C LYS A 193 8.12 -1.64 -3.61
N VAL A 194 8.75 -1.25 -2.51
CA VAL A 194 8.45 -1.77 -1.18
C VAL A 194 7.58 -0.75 -0.44
N CYS A 195 6.53 -1.23 0.21
CA CYS A 195 5.84 -0.53 1.28
C CYS A 195 6.40 -1.04 2.60
N PHE A 196 7.04 -0.17 3.38
CA PHE A 196 7.65 -0.56 4.65
C PHE A 196 6.70 -0.25 5.81
N ASP A 197 6.09 -1.31 6.37
CA ASP A 197 5.32 -1.23 7.61
C ASP A 197 6.26 -1.48 8.81
N THR A 198 6.50 -0.42 9.59
CA THR A 198 7.35 -0.48 10.78
C THR A 198 6.76 -1.34 11.89
N ASN A 199 5.43 -1.46 11.95
CA ASN A 199 4.72 -2.24 12.95
C ASN A 199 4.94 -3.75 12.73
N HIS A 200 4.96 -4.17 11.47
CA HIS A 200 5.27 -5.55 11.10
C HIS A 200 6.72 -5.91 11.42
N TYR A 201 7.64 -4.98 11.21
CA TYR A 201 9.05 -5.18 11.57
C TYR A 201 9.26 -5.31 13.08
N LEU A 202 8.63 -4.45 13.88
CA LEU A 202 8.74 -4.50 15.34
C LEU A 202 8.22 -5.81 15.94
N SER A 203 7.23 -6.46 15.30
CA SER A 203 6.71 -7.75 15.75
C SER A 203 7.68 -8.93 15.59
N LEU A 204 8.80 -8.75 14.86
CA LEU A 204 9.84 -9.76 14.66
C LEU A 204 10.98 -9.70 15.70
N ILE A 205 11.04 -8.62 16.49
CA ILE A 205 12.10 -8.39 17.50
C ILE A 205 11.63 -8.65 18.93
N HIS A 206 10.43 -9.18 19.14
CA HIS A 206 9.87 -9.52 20.46
C HIS A 206 9.59 -11.00 20.61
#